data_4897341d55202d46e2d8d029df3c7ac2
#
_entry.id   4897341d55202d46e2d8d029df3c7ac2
#
_cell.length_a   1.000
_cell.length_b   1.000
_cell.length_c   1.000
_cell.angle_alpha   90.00
_cell.angle_beta   90.00
_cell.angle_gamma   90.00
#
_symmetry.space_group_name_H-M   'P 1'
#
loop_
_entity.id
_entity.type
_entity.pdbx_description
1 polymer ?
#
loop_
_entity_poly.entity_id
_entity_poly.type
_entity_poly.pdbx_seq_one_letter_code
_entity_poly.pdbx_strand_id
1 'polypeptide(L)'
;SFFLFFTKIFRQIPGLQNAKFARLGGIHRNTFINSPKLLDKQLRLVNQNNIRFAGQITGVEGYVESAAIGMVSAWMAVLETQGKNLPSPPKETCIGALHSHITNPSNSKTFQPMNVNFGLLPPLHGIKSKKDRYLAYTNRAKEEWKKWLKNIFLNTSEGAA
;
A
#
# COMPACT_ATOMS: atom_id res chain seq x y z
N SER A 1 -17.04 22.97 -7.85
CA SER A 1 -15.88 22.37 -7.17
C SER A 1 -16.27 22.02 -5.74
N PHE A 2 -15.96 20.81 -5.28
CA PHE A 2 -16.27 20.29 -3.93
C PHE A 2 -15.79 21.25 -2.81
N PHE A 3 -14.65 21.90 -2.99
CA PHE A 3 -14.08 22.83 -2.01
C PHE A 3 -14.90 24.11 -1.79
N LEU A 4 -15.50 24.65 -2.84
CA LEU A 4 -16.40 25.81 -2.75
C LEU A 4 -17.70 25.46 -2.01
N PHE A 5 -18.19 24.25 -2.20
CA PHE A 5 -19.38 23.75 -1.51
C PHE A 5 -19.11 23.58 -0.01
N PHE A 6 -17.97 23.03 0.36
CA PHE A 6 -17.52 22.83 1.73
C PHE A 6 -17.44 24.18 2.49
N THR A 7 -16.79 25.18 1.91
CA THR A 7 -16.69 26.53 2.50
C THR A 7 -18.06 27.17 2.70
N LYS A 8 -18.98 27.00 1.75
CA LYS A 8 -20.36 27.51 1.87
C LYS A 8 -21.10 26.88 3.05
N ILE A 9 -21.02 25.57 3.22
CA ILE A 9 -21.68 24.86 4.34
C ILE A 9 -21.16 25.36 5.69
N PHE A 10 -19.84 25.39 5.88
CA PHE A 10 -19.26 25.81 7.15
C PHE A 10 -19.62 27.25 7.53
N ARG A 11 -19.73 28.15 6.55
CA ARG A 11 -20.11 29.54 6.79
C ARG A 11 -21.60 29.73 7.12
N GLN A 12 -22.43 28.69 7.03
CA GLN A 12 -23.83 28.73 7.49
C GLN A 12 -23.94 28.50 9.01
N ILE A 13 -22.87 27.99 9.65
CA ILE A 13 -22.85 27.78 11.08
C ILE A 13 -22.74 29.13 11.81
N PRO A 14 -23.62 29.45 12.78
CA PRO A 14 -23.55 30.68 13.54
C PRO A 14 -22.16 30.88 14.18
N GLY A 15 -21.56 32.04 13.97
CA GLY A 15 -20.20 32.36 14.42
C GLY A 15 -19.09 32.02 13.42
N LEU A 16 -19.35 31.27 12.36
CA LEU A 16 -18.37 30.93 11.32
C LEU A 16 -18.58 31.62 9.97
N GLN A 17 -19.46 32.63 9.90
CA GLN A 17 -19.80 33.32 8.65
C GLN A 17 -18.58 33.90 7.94
N ASN A 18 -17.63 34.43 8.71
CA ASN A 18 -16.41 35.04 8.22
C ASN A 18 -15.16 34.17 8.41
N ALA A 19 -15.33 32.86 8.67
CA ALA A 19 -14.22 31.94 8.89
C ALA A 19 -13.26 31.93 7.69
N LYS A 20 -11.97 32.05 7.96
CA LYS A 20 -10.90 31.84 6.99
C LYS A 20 -10.36 30.42 7.17
N PHE A 21 -10.35 29.66 6.09
CA PHE A 21 -9.87 28.29 6.09
C PHE A 21 -8.39 28.29 5.75
N ALA A 22 -7.54 27.90 6.70
CA ALA A 22 -6.09 27.79 6.49
C ALA A 22 -5.76 26.66 5.50
N ARG A 23 -6.60 25.60 5.47
CA ARG A 23 -6.49 24.48 4.54
C ARG A 23 -7.88 23.85 4.33
N LEU A 24 -8.18 23.50 3.10
CA LEU A 24 -9.40 22.76 2.75
C LEU A 24 -9.01 21.29 2.50
N GLY A 25 -9.67 20.36 3.19
CA GLY A 25 -9.43 18.93 3.07
C GLY A 25 -9.62 18.18 4.39
N GLY A 26 -9.36 16.89 4.39
CA GLY A 26 -9.43 16.04 5.58
C GLY A 26 -8.37 16.42 6.62
N ILE A 27 -8.76 16.45 7.91
CA ILE A 27 -7.86 16.71 9.04
C ILE A 27 -7.39 15.36 9.61
N HIS A 28 -6.86 14.49 8.78
CA HIS A 28 -6.23 13.27 9.26
C HIS A 28 -4.72 13.51 9.33
N ARG A 29 -4.16 13.46 10.52
CA ARG A 29 -2.71 13.43 10.75
C ARG A 29 -2.34 12.10 11.37
N ASN A 30 -2.13 11.12 10.52
CA ASN A 30 -1.52 9.88 10.95
C ASN A 30 0.02 10.05 10.87
N THR A 31 0.69 9.69 11.94
CA THR A 31 2.16 9.61 11.93
C THR A 31 2.59 8.48 11.00
N PHE A 32 3.54 8.76 10.13
CA PHE A 32 4.13 7.78 9.22
C PHE A 32 5.63 8.04 9.03
N ILE A 33 6.35 7.01 8.66
CA ILE A 33 7.78 7.10 8.31
C ILE A 33 7.93 7.23 6.79
N ASN A 34 9.04 7.77 6.34
CA ASN A 34 9.39 7.75 4.91
C ASN A 34 9.86 6.34 4.52
N SER A 35 8.90 5.43 4.40
CA SER A 35 9.15 4.01 4.16
C SER A 35 10.01 3.73 2.93
N PRO A 36 9.81 4.39 1.76
CA PRO A 36 10.66 4.18 0.60
C PRO A 36 12.15 4.51 0.81
N LYS A 37 12.46 5.34 1.81
CA LYS A 37 13.83 5.68 2.18
C LYS A 37 14.39 4.76 3.25
N LEU A 38 13.55 4.26 4.13
CA LEU A 38 13.96 3.61 5.37
C LEU A 38 13.83 2.09 5.34
N LEU A 39 12.96 1.54 4.49
CA LEU A 39 12.66 0.12 4.46
C LEU A 39 13.20 -0.56 3.21
N ASP A 40 13.68 -1.79 3.38
CA ASP A 40 13.97 -2.69 2.28
C ASP A 40 12.71 -3.44 1.79
N LYS A 41 12.86 -4.31 0.78
CA LYS A 41 11.75 -5.12 0.24
C LYS A 41 11.22 -6.17 1.22
N GLN A 42 11.92 -6.45 2.30
CA GLN A 42 11.46 -7.31 3.40
C GLN A 42 10.81 -6.50 4.53
N LEU A 43 10.51 -5.21 4.30
CA LEU A 43 9.95 -4.26 5.27
C LEU A 43 10.84 -4.04 6.51
N ARG A 44 12.14 -4.35 6.41
CA ARG A 44 13.13 -4.13 7.45
C ARG A 44 13.76 -2.75 7.33
N LEU A 45 14.15 -2.17 8.45
CA LEU A 45 15.03 -0.99 8.42
C LEU A 45 16.35 -1.31 7.72
N VAL A 46 16.73 -0.48 6.75
CA VAL A 46 17.98 -0.67 5.96
C VAL A 46 19.21 -0.76 6.87
N ASN A 47 19.22 0.01 7.97
CA ASN A 47 20.36 0.05 8.90
C ASN A 47 20.21 -0.90 10.09
N GLN A 48 19.06 -1.56 10.28
CA GLN A 48 18.76 -2.46 11.40
C GLN A 48 17.83 -3.58 10.93
N ASN A 49 18.38 -4.60 10.33
CA ASN A 49 17.64 -5.70 9.69
C ASN A 49 16.75 -6.52 10.64
N ASN A 50 16.96 -6.42 11.95
CA ASN A 50 16.15 -7.07 12.97
C ASN A 50 14.85 -6.30 13.31
N ILE A 51 14.63 -5.11 12.75
CA ILE A 51 13.45 -4.29 12.98
C ILE A 51 12.63 -4.18 11.68
N ARG A 52 11.32 -4.48 11.77
CA ARG A 52 10.35 -4.34 10.69
C ARG A 52 9.26 -3.35 11.04
N PHE A 53 8.71 -2.72 10.03
CA PHE A 53 7.53 -1.89 10.14
C PHE A 53 6.46 -2.37 9.15
N ALA A 54 5.20 -2.34 9.59
CA ALA A 54 4.06 -2.70 8.75
C ALA A 54 2.81 -1.91 9.11
N GLY A 55 1.84 -1.88 8.23
CA GLY A 55 0.57 -1.19 8.43
C GLY A 55 0.68 0.32 8.27
N GLN A 56 -0.18 1.05 8.96
CA GLN A 56 -0.37 2.49 8.78
C GLN A 56 0.91 3.33 8.96
N ILE A 57 1.75 2.97 9.91
CA ILE A 57 3.03 3.67 10.16
C ILE A 57 3.93 3.70 8.92
N THR A 58 3.77 2.73 8.02
CA THR A 58 4.52 2.65 6.76
C THR A 58 3.92 3.48 5.62
N GLY A 59 2.86 4.24 5.87
CA GLY A 59 2.16 5.02 4.86
C GLY A 59 1.08 4.25 4.10
N VAL A 60 0.68 3.08 4.58
CA VAL A 60 -0.46 2.32 4.06
C VAL A 60 -1.71 2.78 4.78
N GLU A 61 -2.59 3.51 4.10
CA GLU A 61 -3.89 3.89 4.64
C GLU A 61 -4.93 2.79 4.40
N GLY A 62 -5.96 2.76 5.27
CA GLY A 62 -7.02 1.74 5.24
C GLY A 62 -6.73 0.56 6.18
N TYR A 63 -7.77 0.12 6.88
CA TYR A 63 -7.64 -0.96 7.88
C TYR A 63 -7.32 -2.31 7.23
N VAL A 64 -7.98 -2.63 6.12
CA VAL A 64 -7.76 -3.90 5.39
C VAL A 64 -6.36 -3.92 4.78
N GLU A 65 -5.94 -2.83 4.17
CA GLU A 65 -4.61 -2.67 3.58
C GLU A 65 -3.51 -2.79 4.63
N SER A 66 -3.69 -2.12 5.77
CA SER A 66 -2.74 -2.18 6.88
C SER A 66 -2.62 -3.60 7.46
N ALA A 67 -3.75 -4.30 7.64
CA ALA A 67 -3.76 -5.69 8.09
C ALA A 67 -3.09 -6.62 7.06
N ALA A 68 -3.33 -6.43 5.77
CA ALA A 68 -2.73 -7.23 4.71
C ALA A 68 -1.20 -7.06 4.65
N ILE A 69 -0.68 -5.83 4.75
CA ILE A 69 0.76 -5.58 4.81
C ILE A 69 1.36 -6.13 6.11
N GLY A 70 0.63 -6.06 7.23
CA GLY A 70 1.01 -6.70 8.49
C GLY A 70 1.17 -8.22 8.34
N MET A 71 0.22 -8.89 7.68
CA MET A 71 0.30 -10.32 7.37
C MET A 71 1.51 -10.67 6.49
N VAL A 72 1.74 -9.91 5.43
CA VAL A 72 2.92 -10.10 4.56
C VAL A 72 4.22 -9.94 5.35
N SER A 73 4.30 -8.91 6.21
CA SER A 73 5.45 -8.69 7.07
C SER A 73 5.70 -9.87 8.04
N ALA A 74 4.64 -10.44 8.60
CA ALA A 74 4.73 -11.61 9.46
C ALA A 74 5.23 -12.85 8.70
N TRP A 75 4.75 -13.09 7.48
CA TRP A 75 5.26 -14.17 6.62
C TRP A 75 6.74 -13.98 6.28
N MET A 76 7.15 -12.76 5.97
CA MET A 76 8.56 -12.42 5.75
C MET A 76 9.41 -12.74 6.97
N ALA A 77 8.93 -12.39 8.17
CA ALA A 77 9.64 -12.68 9.42
C ALA A 77 9.76 -14.18 9.70
N VAL A 78 8.67 -14.93 9.52
CA VAL A 78 8.66 -16.38 9.73
C VAL A 78 9.61 -17.10 8.76
N LEU A 79 9.60 -16.76 7.49
CA LEU A 79 10.50 -17.38 6.51
C LEU A 79 11.96 -17.01 6.77
N GLU A 80 12.23 -15.81 7.24
CA GLU A 80 13.59 -15.40 7.60
C GLU A 80 14.16 -16.23 8.77
N THR A 81 13.34 -16.61 9.77
CA THR A 81 13.80 -17.52 10.83
C THR A 81 14.17 -18.90 10.31
N GLN A 82 13.70 -19.27 9.14
CA GLN A 82 14.02 -20.51 8.43
C GLN A 82 15.15 -20.33 7.41
N GLY A 83 15.84 -19.18 7.42
CA GLY A 83 16.89 -18.85 6.45
C GLY A 83 16.37 -18.59 5.02
N LYS A 84 15.05 -18.37 4.85
CA LYS A 84 14.39 -18.13 3.56
C LYS A 84 13.90 -16.68 3.46
N ASN A 85 13.80 -16.18 2.25
CA ASN A 85 13.19 -14.88 1.99
C ASN A 85 11.86 -15.05 1.24
N LEU A 86 10.81 -14.38 1.72
CA LEU A 86 9.58 -14.27 0.97
C LEU A 86 9.79 -13.37 -0.26
N PRO A 87 9.50 -13.83 -1.49
CA PRO A 87 9.50 -12.95 -2.65
C PRO A 87 8.44 -11.86 -2.47
N SER A 88 8.74 -10.65 -2.96
CA SER A 88 7.77 -9.54 -2.90
C SER A 88 6.45 -9.93 -3.56
N PRO A 89 5.30 -9.52 -2.99
CA PRO A 89 4.00 -9.76 -3.62
C PRO A 89 3.94 -9.15 -5.02
N PRO A 90 3.22 -9.79 -5.97
CA PRO A 90 3.13 -9.31 -7.35
C PRO A 90 2.52 -7.91 -7.45
N LYS A 91 3.17 -7.01 -8.17
CA LYS A 91 2.72 -5.62 -8.37
C LYS A 91 1.34 -5.49 -9.02
N GLU A 92 0.90 -6.54 -9.69
CA GLU A 92 -0.42 -6.67 -10.32
C GLU A 92 -1.55 -6.85 -9.30
N THR A 93 -1.22 -7.07 -8.03
CA THR A 93 -2.16 -7.20 -6.92
C THR A 93 -2.20 -5.92 -6.08
N CYS A 94 -3.31 -5.69 -5.38
CA CYS A 94 -3.45 -4.56 -4.47
C CYS A 94 -2.36 -4.54 -3.39
N ILE A 95 -2.08 -5.70 -2.79
CA ILE A 95 -1.05 -5.86 -1.75
C ILE A 95 0.34 -5.58 -2.33
N GLY A 96 0.66 -6.16 -3.49
CA GLY A 96 1.97 -5.97 -4.12
C GLY A 96 2.18 -4.55 -4.64
N ALA A 97 1.14 -3.88 -5.12
CA ALA A 97 1.19 -2.49 -5.52
C ALA A 97 1.51 -1.57 -4.32
N LEU A 98 0.82 -1.77 -3.18
CA LEU A 98 1.10 -1.05 -1.94
C LEU A 98 2.50 -1.36 -1.40
N HIS A 99 2.87 -2.64 -1.36
CA HIS A 99 4.21 -3.06 -0.96
C HIS A 99 5.29 -2.37 -1.81
N SER A 100 5.10 -2.34 -3.14
CA SER A 100 6.00 -1.63 -4.05
C SER A 100 6.01 -0.12 -3.79
N HIS A 101 4.86 0.48 -3.48
CA HIS A 101 4.76 1.91 -3.17
C HIS A 101 5.59 2.30 -1.95
N ILE A 102 5.53 1.51 -0.87
CA ILE A 102 6.21 1.78 0.39
C ILE A 102 7.68 1.31 0.45
N THR A 103 8.14 0.53 -0.54
CA THR A 103 9.51 -0.01 -0.55
C THR A 103 10.35 0.44 -1.74
N ASN A 104 9.80 1.23 -2.68
CA ASN A 104 10.54 1.71 -3.84
C ASN A 104 11.25 3.04 -3.52
N PRO A 105 12.60 3.08 -3.48
CA PRO A 105 13.35 4.29 -3.17
C PRO A 105 13.04 5.49 -4.08
N SER A 106 12.61 5.25 -5.32
CA SER A 106 12.23 6.32 -6.25
C SER A 106 11.08 7.18 -5.75
N ASN A 107 10.24 6.66 -4.86
CA ASN A 107 9.11 7.37 -4.28
C ASN A 107 9.50 8.28 -3.11
N SER A 108 10.73 8.19 -2.58
CA SER A 108 11.13 8.81 -1.31
C SER A 108 10.95 10.33 -1.25
N LYS A 109 11.11 11.04 -2.37
CA LYS A 109 10.99 12.51 -2.44
C LYS A 109 9.54 13.00 -2.41
N THR A 110 8.61 12.24 -2.95
CA THR A 110 7.20 12.60 -3.12
C THR A 110 6.27 11.68 -2.33
N PHE A 111 6.83 10.89 -1.44
CA PHE A 111 6.09 9.88 -0.68
C PHE A 111 4.96 10.50 0.14
N GLN A 112 3.77 9.98 -0.04
CA GLN A 112 2.58 10.30 0.73
C GLN A 112 1.86 9.01 1.08
N PRO A 113 1.29 8.91 2.29
CA PRO A 113 0.40 7.82 2.64
C PRO A 113 -0.80 7.76 1.70
N MET A 114 -1.21 6.53 1.34
CA MET A 114 -2.39 6.36 0.51
C MET A 114 -3.06 5.00 0.72
N ASN A 115 -4.34 4.96 0.37
CA ASN A 115 -5.09 3.73 0.16
C ASN A 115 -4.71 3.11 -1.18
N VAL A 116 -4.95 1.81 -1.32
CA VAL A 116 -4.82 1.15 -2.61
C VAL A 116 -5.76 1.78 -3.65
N ASN A 117 -5.23 1.99 -4.84
CA ASN A 117 -6.00 2.49 -5.96
C ASN A 117 -5.44 1.94 -7.29
N PHE A 118 -6.25 2.02 -8.36
CA PHE A 118 -5.84 1.48 -9.66
C PHE A 118 -4.63 2.17 -10.29
N GLY A 119 -4.28 3.38 -9.85
CA GLY A 119 -3.10 4.10 -10.32
C GLY A 119 -1.77 3.51 -9.84
N LEU A 120 -1.80 2.70 -8.76
CA LEU A 120 -0.63 1.97 -8.27
C LEU A 120 -0.35 0.68 -9.05
N LEU A 121 -1.36 0.12 -9.73
CA LEU A 121 -1.24 -1.12 -10.48
C LEU A 121 -0.57 -0.88 -11.83
N PRO A 122 0.26 -1.80 -12.32
CA PRO A 122 0.80 -1.72 -13.68
C PRO A 122 -0.34 -1.59 -14.70
N PRO A 123 -0.27 -0.61 -15.64
CA PRO A 123 -1.37 -0.30 -16.53
C PRO A 123 -1.74 -1.47 -17.44
N LEU A 124 -3.02 -1.53 -17.82
CA LEU A 124 -3.56 -2.38 -18.87
C LEU A 124 -3.88 -1.50 -20.09
N HIS A 125 -3.31 -1.87 -21.24
CA HIS A 125 -3.51 -1.16 -22.49
C HIS A 125 -4.58 -1.85 -23.36
N GLY A 126 -5.19 -1.08 -24.28
CA GLY A 126 -6.12 -1.61 -25.29
C GLY A 126 -7.56 -1.84 -24.82
N ILE A 127 -7.88 -1.65 -23.54
CA ILE A 127 -9.24 -1.85 -23.01
C ILE A 127 -9.95 -0.50 -22.87
N LYS A 128 -10.92 -0.23 -23.75
CA LYS A 128 -11.66 1.05 -23.79
C LYS A 128 -12.72 1.15 -22.67
N SER A 129 -13.46 0.07 -22.43
CA SER A 129 -14.52 0.04 -21.41
C SER A 129 -13.93 0.07 -20.00
N LYS A 130 -14.43 0.97 -19.15
CA LYS A 130 -14.03 1.07 -17.73
C LYS A 130 -14.36 -0.21 -16.96
N LYS A 131 -15.54 -0.79 -17.21
CA LYS A 131 -15.99 -2.02 -16.57
C LYS A 131 -15.09 -3.20 -16.92
N ASP A 132 -14.79 -3.37 -18.21
CA ASP A 132 -13.94 -4.48 -18.68
C ASP A 132 -12.50 -4.32 -18.19
N ARG A 133 -12.01 -3.10 -18.10
CA ARG A 133 -10.70 -2.79 -17.55
C ARG A 133 -10.60 -3.17 -16.07
N TYR A 134 -11.61 -2.88 -15.26
CA TYR A 134 -11.63 -3.28 -13.84
C TYR A 134 -11.70 -4.80 -13.69
N LEU A 135 -12.49 -5.47 -14.51
CA LEU A 135 -12.55 -6.92 -14.54
C LEU A 135 -11.19 -7.53 -14.92
N ALA A 136 -10.54 -6.98 -15.94
CA ALA A 136 -9.23 -7.42 -16.37
C ALA A 136 -8.15 -7.24 -15.28
N TYR A 137 -8.15 -6.11 -14.55
CA TYR A 137 -7.28 -5.92 -13.38
C TYR A 137 -7.53 -7.00 -12.32
N THR A 138 -8.80 -7.27 -12.01
CA THR A 138 -9.18 -8.27 -11.00
C THR A 138 -8.74 -9.68 -11.39
N ASN A 139 -8.95 -10.06 -12.65
CA ASN A 139 -8.56 -11.39 -13.15
C ASN A 139 -7.04 -11.54 -13.14
N ARG A 140 -6.30 -10.56 -13.66
CA ARG A 140 -4.83 -10.55 -13.61
C ARG A 140 -4.31 -10.67 -12.17
N ALA A 141 -4.86 -9.89 -11.25
CA ALA A 141 -4.45 -9.93 -9.85
C ALA A 141 -4.67 -11.32 -9.22
N LYS A 142 -5.82 -11.97 -9.49
CA LYS A 142 -6.10 -13.32 -9.00
C LYS A 142 -5.13 -14.36 -9.54
N GLU A 143 -4.79 -14.29 -10.81
CA GLU A 143 -3.85 -15.22 -11.45
C GLU A 143 -2.43 -15.05 -10.90
N GLU A 144 -1.94 -13.82 -10.83
CA GLU A 144 -0.60 -13.53 -10.31
C GLU A 144 -0.47 -13.87 -8.81
N TRP A 145 -1.53 -13.63 -8.03
CA TRP A 145 -1.58 -14.02 -6.63
C TRP A 145 -1.50 -15.55 -6.45
N LYS A 146 -2.26 -16.32 -7.26
CA LYS A 146 -2.21 -17.80 -7.23
C LYS A 146 -0.82 -18.31 -7.58
N LYS A 147 -0.19 -17.76 -8.62
CA LYS A 147 1.18 -18.13 -9.02
C LYS A 147 2.18 -17.85 -7.89
N TRP A 148 2.07 -16.70 -7.27
CA TRP A 148 2.94 -16.29 -6.17
C TRP A 148 2.79 -17.21 -4.95
N LEU A 149 1.56 -17.52 -4.53
CA LEU A 149 1.31 -18.48 -3.46
C LEU A 149 1.88 -19.87 -3.77
N LYS A 150 1.64 -20.37 -4.99
CA LYS A 150 2.19 -21.66 -5.42
C LYS A 150 3.71 -21.71 -5.29
N ASN A 151 4.40 -20.65 -5.71
CA ASN A 151 5.86 -20.56 -5.61
C ASN A 151 6.35 -20.56 -4.13
N ILE A 152 5.62 -19.91 -3.24
CA ILE A 152 5.95 -19.91 -1.81
C ILE A 152 5.81 -21.31 -1.23
N PHE A 153 4.67 -21.97 -1.46
CA PHE A 153 4.40 -23.29 -0.89
C PHE A 153 5.29 -24.38 -1.47
N LEU A 154 5.63 -24.34 -2.75
CA LEU A 154 6.58 -25.30 -3.34
C LEU A 154 7.99 -25.14 -2.71
N ASN A 155 8.46 -23.92 -2.53
CA ASN A 155 9.76 -23.67 -1.91
C ASN A 155 9.78 -23.93 -0.40
N THR A 156 8.64 -24.09 0.26
CA THR A 156 8.55 -24.47 1.67
C THR A 156 8.51 -25.98 1.87
N SER A 157 8.01 -26.74 0.91
CA SER A 157 7.94 -28.22 0.99
C SER A 157 9.27 -28.92 0.73
N GLU A 158 10.22 -28.33 0.02
CA GLU A 158 11.53 -28.91 -0.25
C GLU A 158 12.53 -28.78 0.91
N GLY A 159 12.18 -28.13 2.00
CA GLY A 159 13.03 -27.96 3.19
C GLY A 159 12.61 -28.77 4.42
N ALA A 160 11.64 -29.67 4.27
CA ALA A 160 11.10 -30.50 5.35
C ALA A 160 11.44 -32.01 5.19
N ALA A 161 12.49 -32.34 4.45
CA ALA A 161 13.03 -33.69 4.31
C ALA A 161 14.38 -33.81 5.04
#